data_6b974e4d92bc6e23f16eeb73cc21b250
#
_entry.id   6b974e4d92bc6e23f16eeb73cc21b250
#
_cell.length_a   1.000
_cell.length_b   1.000
_cell.length_c   1.000
_cell.angle_alpha   90.00
_cell.angle_beta   90.00
_cell.angle_gamma   90.00
#
_symmetry.space_group_name_H-M   'P 1'
#
loop_
_entity.id
_entity.type
_entity.pdbx_description
1 polymer ?
#
loop_
_entity_poly.entity_id
_entity_poly.type
_entity_poly.pdbx_seq_one_letter_code
_entity_poly.pdbx_strand_id
1 'polypeptide(L)'
;MVDGSVAIGGCRINFVHGPAEELFQRAFRHEEFDIAELSLGTHLLTTARGQSRYIGVPAFVSRSFRHSAIYVRSDRGIDSAEALRGRRIGVPDFQQTAGVWVRGFLDDEHGVRTRDVHWFTGGLEQAGREVRMPLELPADISISPIAGSATLSNLLDIGDIDAIIAPKPPSCFGRNERVRRLFPDFREAEEAYFAKTRLFPPMHTIGIRRTLVERHPWLPVNVFAAFVKAKEAAMTELSITDTLRITHPWINAEVERVKVLMGEDYWRYGMDANRRDLSALQRYARADGLIDKDVPMDQLFAATTFDGFNF
;
A
#
# COMPACT_ATOMS: atom_id res chain seq x y z
N MET A 1 -8.67 13.78 -15.21
CA MET A 1 -8.56 12.64 -16.16
C MET A 1 -9.94 12.09 -16.51
N VAL A 2 -10.74 11.62 -15.55
CA VAL A 2 -12.10 11.08 -15.82
C VAL A 2 -13.02 12.14 -16.42
N ASP A 3 -12.91 13.37 -15.97
CA ASP A 3 -13.64 14.54 -16.46
C ASP A 3 -13.11 15.12 -17.79
N GLY A 4 -12.09 14.51 -18.39
CA GLY A 4 -11.46 14.95 -19.62
C GLY A 4 -10.48 16.11 -19.48
N SER A 5 -10.28 16.68 -18.27
CA SER A 5 -9.35 17.80 -18.04
C SER A 5 -7.89 17.44 -18.31
N VAL A 6 -7.52 16.19 -18.12
CA VAL A 6 -6.19 15.64 -18.42
C VAL A 6 -6.35 14.42 -19.32
N ALA A 7 -5.78 14.48 -20.52
CA ALA A 7 -5.74 13.37 -21.47
C ALA A 7 -4.37 12.67 -21.47
N ILE A 8 -4.36 11.37 -21.81
CA ILE A 8 -3.13 10.64 -22.15
C ILE A 8 -2.93 10.81 -23.65
N GLY A 9 -1.86 11.51 -24.06
CA GLY A 9 -1.59 11.78 -25.47
C GLY A 9 -1.53 10.51 -26.31
N GLY A 10 -2.24 10.50 -27.44
CA GLY A 10 -2.31 9.33 -28.33
C GLY A 10 -3.26 8.22 -27.88
N CYS A 11 -4.03 8.39 -26.80
CA CYS A 11 -4.92 7.39 -26.26
C CYS A 11 -6.37 7.87 -26.17
N ARG A 12 -7.28 6.96 -26.44
CA ARG A 12 -8.70 7.07 -26.04
C ARG A 12 -8.89 6.20 -24.81
N ILE A 13 -9.30 6.79 -23.68
CA ILE A 13 -9.42 6.11 -22.42
C ILE A 13 -10.88 5.73 -22.12
N ASN A 14 -11.09 4.48 -21.74
CA ASN A 14 -12.31 4.00 -21.14
C ASN A 14 -12.04 3.66 -19.67
N PHE A 15 -12.63 4.43 -18.76
CA PHE A 15 -12.41 4.25 -17.32
C PHE A 15 -13.32 3.16 -16.76
N VAL A 16 -12.71 2.23 -15.99
CA VAL A 16 -13.42 1.22 -15.23
C VAL A 16 -13.24 1.54 -13.75
N HIS A 17 -14.34 1.77 -13.05
CA HIS A 17 -14.35 2.08 -11.63
C HIS A 17 -14.78 0.87 -10.81
N GLY A 18 -14.22 0.74 -9.61
CA GLY A 18 -14.57 -0.32 -8.68
C GLY A 18 -13.76 -0.25 -7.40
N PRO A 19 -14.05 -1.10 -6.41
CA PRO A 19 -13.23 -1.26 -5.22
C PRO A 19 -11.81 -1.68 -5.59
N ALA A 20 -10.80 -1.04 -5.00
CA ALA A 20 -9.39 -1.28 -5.35
C ALA A 20 -8.99 -2.77 -5.27
N GLU A 21 -9.45 -3.48 -4.24
CA GLU A 21 -9.16 -4.91 -4.06
C GLU A 21 -9.72 -5.79 -5.20
N GLU A 22 -10.91 -5.47 -5.71
CA GLU A 22 -11.51 -6.14 -6.86
C GLU A 22 -10.72 -5.83 -8.14
N LEU A 23 -10.39 -4.55 -8.37
CA LEU A 23 -9.61 -4.14 -9.54
C LEU A 23 -8.23 -4.80 -9.54
N PHE A 24 -7.56 -4.91 -8.39
CA PHE A 24 -6.29 -5.63 -8.28
C PHE A 24 -6.43 -7.12 -8.63
N GLN A 25 -7.49 -7.77 -8.17
CA GLN A 25 -7.73 -9.17 -8.49
C GLN A 25 -7.93 -9.37 -10.00
N ARG A 26 -8.73 -8.51 -10.63
CA ARG A 26 -8.99 -8.51 -12.08
C ARG A 26 -7.71 -8.22 -12.88
N ALA A 27 -6.87 -7.28 -12.42
CA ALA A 27 -5.60 -6.96 -13.06
C ALA A 27 -4.60 -8.12 -12.96
N PHE A 28 -4.34 -8.64 -11.74
CA PHE A 28 -3.29 -9.65 -11.55
C PHE A 28 -3.68 -11.07 -11.97
N ARG A 29 -4.95 -11.45 -11.84
CA ARG A 29 -5.42 -12.79 -12.22
C ARG A 29 -5.92 -12.89 -13.66
N HIS A 30 -6.62 -11.85 -14.13
CA HIS A 30 -7.31 -11.90 -15.41
C HIS A 30 -6.66 -11.02 -16.48
N GLU A 31 -5.66 -10.20 -16.12
CA GLU A 31 -4.97 -9.28 -17.03
C GLU A 31 -5.98 -8.39 -17.81
N GLU A 32 -7.08 -8.01 -17.16
CA GLU A 32 -8.24 -7.46 -17.84
C GLU A 32 -8.00 -6.04 -18.40
N PHE A 33 -7.10 -5.28 -17.77
CA PHE A 33 -6.91 -3.87 -18.09
C PHE A 33 -5.64 -3.64 -18.92
N ASP A 34 -5.69 -2.68 -19.85
CA ASP A 34 -4.51 -2.19 -20.57
C ASP A 34 -3.60 -1.35 -19.66
N ILE A 35 -4.23 -0.50 -18.83
CA ILE A 35 -3.59 0.31 -17.80
C ILE A 35 -4.37 0.07 -16.50
N ALA A 36 -3.69 -0.19 -15.41
CA ALA A 36 -4.33 -0.50 -14.13
C ALA A 36 -3.61 0.19 -12.96
N GLU A 37 -4.36 0.56 -11.93
CA GLU A 37 -3.81 0.76 -10.60
C GLU A 37 -3.41 -0.59 -10.03
N LEU A 38 -2.19 -0.71 -9.51
CA LEU A 38 -1.60 -1.95 -9.02
C LEU A 38 -1.21 -1.82 -7.54
N SER A 39 -1.50 -2.85 -6.74
CA SER A 39 -0.87 -3.02 -5.42
C SER A 39 0.63 -3.17 -5.60
N LEU A 40 1.42 -2.28 -5.03
CA LEU A 40 2.87 -2.23 -5.27
C LEU A 40 3.60 -3.47 -4.74
N GLY A 41 3.19 -4.01 -3.59
CA GLY A 41 3.75 -5.25 -3.04
C GLY A 41 3.46 -6.46 -3.93
N THR A 42 2.24 -6.57 -4.48
CA THR A 42 1.91 -7.65 -5.43
C THR A 42 2.65 -7.47 -6.76
N HIS A 43 2.79 -6.23 -7.23
CA HIS A 43 3.58 -5.95 -8.44
C HIS A 43 5.05 -6.32 -8.27
N LEU A 44 5.64 -5.98 -7.12
CA LEU A 44 7.01 -6.38 -6.76
C LEU A 44 7.15 -7.91 -6.76
N LEU A 45 6.25 -8.61 -6.08
CA LEU A 45 6.28 -10.07 -5.96
C LEU A 45 6.13 -10.76 -7.33
N THR A 46 5.16 -10.33 -8.15
CA THR A 46 4.97 -10.91 -9.49
C THR A 46 6.14 -10.62 -10.42
N THR A 47 6.77 -9.46 -10.30
CA THR A 47 7.96 -9.12 -11.09
C THR A 47 9.16 -9.96 -10.64
N ALA A 48 9.39 -10.12 -9.33
CA ALA A 48 10.45 -10.97 -8.80
C ALA A 48 10.36 -12.43 -9.28
N ARG A 49 9.13 -12.93 -9.46
CA ARG A 49 8.85 -14.27 -9.98
C ARG A 49 8.88 -14.37 -11.52
N GLY A 50 9.12 -13.27 -12.23
CA GLY A 50 9.04 -13.25 -13.70
C GLY A 50 7.61 -13.44 -14.25
N GLN A 51 6.59 -13.21 -13.43
CA GLN A 51 5.17 -13.44 -13.75
C GLN A 51 4.40 -12.16 -14.03
N SER A 52 5.02 -10.97 -13.84
CA SER A 52 4.32 -9.70 -14.02
C SER A 52 4.00 -9.43 -15.50
N ARG A 53 2.73 -9.26 -15.80
CA ARG A 53 2.23 -8.86 -17.12
C ARG A 53 2.22 -7.34 -17.31
N TYR A 54 2.47 -6.60 -16.23
CA TYR A 54 2.53 -5.15 -16.23
C TYR A 54 3.94 -4.65 -16.02
N ILE A 55 4.24 -3.50 -16.58
CA ILE A 55 5.39 -2.66 -16.20
C ILE A 55 4.85 -1.40 -15.54
N GLY A 56 5.41 -1.03 -14.39
CA GLY A 56 4.99 0.16 -13.66
C GLY A 56 5.42 1.45 -14.33
N VAL A 57 4.72 2.54 -14.03
CA VAL A 57 5.24 3.90 -14.16
C VAL A 57 5.33 4.52 -12.77
N PRO A 58 6.32 5.37 -12.46
CA PRO A 58 6.59 5.83 -11.09
C PRO A 58 5.59 6.92 -10.62
N ALA A 59 4.31 6.70 -10.90
CA ALA A 59 3.17 7.47 -10.42
C ALA A 59 2.55 6.75 -9.22
N PHE A 60 2.86 7.19 -8.01
CA PHE A 60 2.41 6.56 -6.77
C PHE A 60 1.09 7.18 -6.31
N VAL A 61 0.00 6.72 -6.91
CA VAL A 61 -1.35 7.28 -6.75
C VAL A 61 -1.96 7.06 -5.37
N SER A 62 -1.41 6.12 -4.59
CA SER A 62 -1.81 5.87 -3.22
C SER A 62 -0.57 5.78 -2.33
N ARG A 63 -0.58 6.56 -1.25
CA ARG A 63 0.42 6.55 -0.17
C ARG A 63 -0.29 6.61 1.17
N SER A 64 0.24 5.94 2.17
CA SER A 64 -0.32 6.05 3.53
C SER A 64 0.65 5.49 4.55
N PHE A 65 0.84 6.21 5.62
CA PHE A 65 1.36 5.62 6.86
C PHE A 65 0.40 4.55 7.37
N ARG A 66 0.88 3.62 8.19
CA ARG A 66 0.09 2.45 8.59
C ARG A 66 0.13 2.13 10.08
N HIS A 67 0.56 3.07 10.92
CA HIS A 67 0.48 2.90 12.37
C HIS A 67 -0.98 2.77 12.83
N SER A 68 -1.89 3.48 12.17
CA SER A 68 -3.33 3.40 12.40
C SER A 68 -3.98 2.07 12.01
N ALA A 69 -3.24 1.20 11.28
CA ALA A 69 -3.75 -0.06 10.71
C ALA A 69 -3.59 -1.29 11.64
N ILE A 70 -3.09 -1.10 12.86
CA ILE A 70 -2.87 -2.19 13.82
C ILE A 70 -3.93 -2.11 14.91
N TYR A 71 -4.78 -3.15 14.96
CA TYR A 71 -5.86 -3.28 15.93
C TYR A 71 -5.54 -4.44 16.87
N VAL A 72 -5.65 -4.21 18.18
CA VAL A 72 -5.24 -5.18 19.21
C VAL A 72 -6.33 -5.37 20.26
N ARG A 73 -6.31 -6.52 20.92
CA ARG A 73 -7.11 -6.77 22.10
C ARG A 73 -6.46 -6.14 23.33
N SER A 74 -7.20 -5.26 24.03
CA SER A 74 -6.72 -4.58 25.25
C SER A 74 -6.59 -5.54 26.46
N ASP A 75 -7.36 -6.63 26.45
CA ASP A 75 -7.34 -7.66 27.52
C ASP A 75 -6.23 -8.71 27.35
N ARG A 76 -5.30 -8.49 26.41
CA ARG A 76 -4.17 -9.40 26.13
C ARG A 76 -2.80 -8.82 26.54
N GLY A 77 -2.76 -7.69 27.24
CA GLY A 77 -1.51 -7.06 27.65
C GLY A 77 -0.63 -6.61 26.48
N ILE A 78 -1.25 -6.14 25.39
CA ILE A 78 -0.54 -5.61 24.22
C ILE A 78 -0.56 -4.10 24.31
N ASP A 79 0.33 -3.53 25.11
CA ASP A 79 0.40 -2.10 25.38
C ASP A 79 1.53 -1.40 24.59
N SER A 80 2.37 -2.18 23.93
CA SER A 80 3.42 -1.68 23.04
C SER A 80 3.57 -2.57 21.82
N ALA A 81 4.30 -2.10 20.81
CA ALA A 81 4.55 -2.88 19.59
C ALA A 81 5.40 -4.14 19.90
N GLU A 82 6.33 -4.06 20.84
CA GLU A 82 7.19 -5.19 21.26
C GLU A 82 6.37 -6.34 21.85
N ALA A 83 5.21 -6.04 22.45
CA ALA A 83 4.29 -7.05 23.00
C ALA A 83 3.55 -7.86 21.92
N LEU A 84 3.72 -7.54 20.64
CA LEU A 84 3.23 -8.35 19.53
C LEU A 84 4.03 -9.65 19.32
N ARG A 85 5.24 -9.78 19.89
CA ARG A 85 6.02 -11.03 19.78
C ARG A 85 5.25 -12.21 20.36
N GLY A 86 5.24 -13.33 19.62
CA GLY A 86 4.51 -14.55 19.98
C GLY A 86 2.99 -14.45 19.86
N ARG A 87 2.44 -13.32 19.38
CA ARG A 87 1.00 -13.14 19.27
C ARG A 87 0.43 -13.72 17.97
N ARG A 88 -0.87 -13.97 17.99
CA ARG A 88 -1.67 -14.42 16.84
C ARG A 88 -2.22 -13.19 16.13
N ILE A 89 -1.69 -12.90 14.93
CA ILE A 89 -2.02 -11.67 14.20
C ILE A 89 -2.69 -12.02 12.87
N GLY A 90 -3.88 -11.49 12.64
CA GLY A 90 -4.61 -11.62 11.39
C GLY A 90 -4.19 -10.58 10.35
N VAL A 91 -4.04 -11.03 9.11
CA VAL A 91 -3.83 -10.15 7.94
C VAL A 91 -4.73 -10.61 6.78
N PRO A 92 -5.40 -9.70 6.06
CA PRO A 92 -6.28 -10.11 4.96
C PRO A 92 -5.55 -10.84 3.83
N ASP A 93 -4.35 -10.39 3.51
CA ASP A 93 -3.45 -10.94 2.50
C ASP A 93 -2.01 -10.67 2.94
N PHE A 94 -1.17 -11.69 3.03
CA PHE A 94 0.19 -11.54 3.56
C PHE A 94 1.06 -10.64 2.67
N GLN A 95 0.91 -10.72 1.33
CA GLN A 95 1.63 -9.90 0.36
C GLN A 95 1.05 -8.49 0.15
N GLN A 96 -0.02 -8.12 0.88
CA GLN A 96 -0.61 -6.78 0.78
C GLN A 96 0.42 -5.72 1.14
N THR A 97 0.57 -4.70 0.30
CA THR A 97 1.58 -3.64 0.48
C THR A 97 1.54 -3.01 1.87
N ALA A 98 0.35 -2.76 2.40
CA ALA A 98 0.18 -2.21 3.74
C ALA A 98 0.76 -3.13 4.83
N GLY A 99 0.56 -4.45 4.70
CA GLY A 99 1.11 -5.45 5.63
C GLY A 99 2.64 -5.50 5.57
N VAL A 100 3.22 -5.45 4.37
CA VAL A 100 4.69 -5.39 4.19
C VAL A 100 5.29 -4.17 4.89
N TRP A 101 4.69 -3.00 4.70
CA TRP A 101 5.14 -1.78 5.37
C TRP A 101 5.00 -1.86 6.89
N VAL A 102 3.90 -2.43 7.41
CA VAL A 102 3.70 -2.57 8.85
C VAL A 102 4.75 -3.52 9.44
N ARG A 103 4.95 -4.69 8.84
CA ARG A 103 5.98 -5.64 9.32
C ARG A 103 7.38 -5.01 9.26
N GLY A 104 7.65 -4.24 8.20
CA GLY A 104 8.93 -3.56 8.05
C GLY A 104 9.19 -2.52 9.14
N PHE A 105 8.25 -1.63 9.46
CA PHE A 105 8.50 -0.68 10.53
C PHE A 105 8.44 -1.32 11.93
N LEU A 106 7.66 -2.39 12.13
CA LEU A 106 7.67 -3.14 13.37
C LEU A 106 9.04 -3.77 13.65
N ASP A 107 9.72 -4.26 12.62
CA ASP A 107 11.09 -4.75 12.75
C ASP A 107 12.08 -3.60 13.00
N ASP A 108 12.09 -2.57 12.14
CA ASP A 108 13.04 -1.47 12.20
C ASP A 108 12.95 -0.64 13.49
N GLU A 109 11.73 -0.35 13.95
CA GLU A 109 11.51 0.56 15.08
C GLU A 109 11.32 -0.15 16.42
N HIS A 110 10.85 -1.40 16.39
CA HIS A 110 10.43 -2.14 17.59
C HIS A 110 11.08 -3.53 17.71
N GLY A 111 11.88 -3.94 16.72
CA GLY A 111 12.54 -5.24 16.68
C GLY A 111 11.57 -6.43 16.66
N VAL A 112 10.34 -6.24 16.19
CA VAL A 112 9.35 -7.31 16.05
C VAL A 112 9.41 -7.83 14.61
N ARG A 113 10.12 -8.93 14.41
CA ARG A 113 10.33 -9.53 13.09
C ARG A 113 9.11 -10.35 12.68
N THR A 114 8.93 -10.51 11.39
CA THR A 114 7.86 -11.35 10.81
C THR A 114 7.82 -12.76 11.39
N ARG A 115 8.97 -13.37 11.66
CA ARG A 115 9.11 -14.71 12.25
C ARG A 115 8.79 -14.78 13.74
N ASP A 116 8.71 -13.65 14.41
CA ASP A 116 8.41 -13.59 15.86
C ASP A 116 6.90 -13.64 16.15
N VAL A 117 6.04 -13.79 15.12
CA VAL A 117 4.58 -13.70 15.17
C VAL A 117 3.94 -14.91 14.50
N HIS A 118 2.76 -15.33 14.99
CA HIS A 118 1.93 -16.33 14.33
C HIS A 118 0.88 -15.66 13.45
N TRP A 119 1.04 -15.76 12.12
CA TRP A 119 0.17 -15.09 11.15
C TRP A 119 -1.05 -15.93 10.80
N PHE A 120 -2.19 -15.26 10.69
CA PHE A 120 -3.44 -15.84 10.21
C PHE A 120 -3.95 -15.05 9.00
N THR A 121 -4.29 -15.74 7.90
CA THR A 121 -4.75 -15.11 6.68
C THR A 121 -6.20 -15.47 6.37
N GLY A 122 -6.98 -14.48 5.90
CA GLY A 122 -8.36 -14.69 5.50
C GLY A 122 -9.12 -13.38 5.31
N GLY A 123 -10.39 -13.47 4.95
CA GLY A 123 -11.21 -12.28 4.74
C GLY A 123 -11.39 -11.47 6.03
N LEU A 124 -11.28 -10.14 5.92
CA LEU A 124 -11.49 -9.26 7.07
C LEU A 124 -12.95 -9.35 7.55
N GLU A 125 -13.91 -9.19 6.62
CA GLU A 125 -15.35 -9.17 6.89
C GLU A 125 -16.12 -10.24 6.10
N GLN A 126 -15.52 -10.81 5.05
CA GLN A 126 -16.12 -11.82 4.20
C GLN A 126 -15.38 -13.13 4.33
N ALA A 127 -16.09 -14.16 4.75
CA ALA A 127 -15.57 -15.51 4.83
C ALA A 127 -15.25 -16.08 3.44
N GLY A 128 -14.33 -17.05 3.36
CA GLY A 128 -14.01 -17.74 2.12
C GLY A 128 -13.26 -16.89 1.08
N ARG A 129 -12.66 -15.77 1.48
CA ARG A 129 -11.87 -14.96 0.55
C ARG A 129 -10.71 -15.77 -0.01
N GLU A 130 -10.65 -15.85 -1.33
CA GLU A 130 -9.52 -16.45 -2.02
C GLU A 130 -8.26 -15.59 -1.89
N VAL A 131 -7.12 -16.23 -1.61
CA VAL A 131 -5.81 -15.57 -1.64
C VAL A 131 -5.51 -15.03 -3.04
N ARG A 132 -4.93 -13.84 -3.12
CA ARG A 132 -4.64 -13.18 -4.40
C ARG A 132 -3.68 -14.01 -5.26
N MET A 133 -2.69 -14.63 -4.63
CA MET A 133 -1.77 -15.57 -5.26
C MET A 133 -1.14 -16.50 -4.22
N PRO A 134 -0.76 -17.72 -4.57
CA PRO A 134 -0.05 -18.63 -3.69
C PRO A 134 1.28 -18.03 -3.23
N LEU A 135 1.64 -18.27 -1.96
CA LEU A 135 2.90 -17.86 -1.36
C LEU A 135 3.69 -19.09 -0.95
N GLU A 136 4.95 -19.09 -1.28
CA GLU A 136 5.96 -19.99 -0.75
C GLU A 136 6.83 -19.16 0.20
N LEU A 137 6.68 -19.35 1.49
CA LEU A 137 7.39 -18.59 2.51
C LEU A 137 8.43 -19.48 3.20
N PRO A 138 9.50 -18.88 3.76
CA PRO A 138 10.45 -19.60 4.60
C PRO A 138 9.76 -20.38 5.73
N ALA A 139 10.28 -21.56 6.06
CA ALA A 139 9.67 -22.48 7.04
C ALA A 139 9.63 -21.89 8.48
N ASP A 140 10.43 -20.87 8.76
CA ASP A 140 10.47 -20.17 10.04
C ASP A 140 9.41 -19.05 10.16
N ILE A 141 8.64 -18.79 9.10
CA ILE A 141 7.49 -17.89 9.13
C ILE A 141 6.21 -18.70 9.34
N SER A 142 5.63 -18.58 10.53
CA SER A 142 4.38 -19.28 10.87
C SER A 142 3.19 -18.56 10.27
N ILE A 143 2.54 -19.16 9.27
CA ILE A 143 1.36 -18.63 8.61
C ILE A 143 0.31 -19.73 8.42
N SER A 144 -0.95 -19.43 8.72
CA SER A 144 -2.07 -20.37 8.57
C SER A 144 -3.31 -19.65 8.03
N PRO A 145 -4.04 -20.24 7.09
CA PRO A 145 -5.34 -19.73 6.71
C PRO A 145 -6.33 -19.91 7.86
N ILE A 146 -7.27 -18.97 8.06
CA ILE A 146 -8.40 -19.15 8.96
C ILE A 146 -9.42 -20.13 8.35
N ALA A 147 -10.29 -20.70 9.20
CA ALA A 147 -11.37 -21.57 8.72
C ALA A 147 -12.24 -20.84 7.67
N GLY A 148 -12.68 -21.57 6.63
CA GLY A 148 -13.38 -20.98 5.49
C GLY A 148 -14.69 -20.24 5.84
N SER A 149 -15.32 -20.55 6.98
CA SER A 149 -16.52 -19.86 7.48
C SER A 149 -16.20 -18.68 8.43
N ALA A 150 -14.95 -18.48 8.82
CA ALA A 150 -14.52 -17.43 9.74
C ALA A 150 -14.14 -16.14 9.03
N THR A 151 -14.15 -15.04 9.77
CA THR A 151 -13.58 -13.76 9.37
C THR A 151 -12.57 -13.28 10.41
N LEU A 152 -11.57 -12.50 9.99
CA LEU A 152 -10.59 -11.96 10.91
C LEU A 152 -11.24 -11.05 11.96
N SER A 153 -12.23 -10.24 11.56
CA SER A 153 -12.99 -9.38 12.49
C SER A 153 -13.66 -10.21 13.59
N ASN A 154 -14.32 -11.32 13.23
CA ASN A 154 -14.97 -12.18 14.22
C ASN A 154 -13.94 -12.84 15.16
N LEU A 155 -12.82 -13.34 14.61
CA LEU A 155 -11.78 -13.97 15.44
C LEU A 155 -11.14 -12.98 16.43
N LEU A 156 -10.95 -11.71 16.03
CA LEU A 156 -10.51 -10.65 16.94
C LEU A 156 -11.57 -10.34 18.00
N ASP A 157 -12.83 -10.28 17.58
CA ASP A 157 -13.96 -9.96 18.47
C ASP A 157 -14.09 -10.96 19.62
N ILE A 158 -14.01 -12.25 19.31
CA ILE A 158 -14.10 -13.34 20.33
C ILE A 158 -12.76 -13.63 21.03
N GLY A 159 -11.63 -13.12 20.51
CA GLY A 159 -10.29 -13.28 21.10
C GLY A 159 -9.55 -14.54 20.68
N ASP A 160 -9.91 -15.15 19.56
CA ASP A 160 -9.18 -16.26 18.94
C ASP A 160 -7.89 -15.81 18.26
N ILE A 161 -7.81 -14.54 17.87
CA ILE A 161 -6.58 -13.85 17.52
C ILE A 161 -6.38 -12.61 18.41
N ASP A 162 -5.15 -12.17 18.56
CA ASP A 162 -4.76 -11.13 19.50
C ASP A 162 -4.71 -9.75 18.86
N ALA A 163 -4.47 -9.71 17.54
CA ALA A 163 -4.40 -8.48 16.76
C ALA A 163 -4.80 -8.68 15.28
N ILE A 164 -5.07 -7.58 14.59
CA ILE A 164 -5.24 -7.53 13.13
C ILE A 164 -4.39 -6.38 12.58
N ILE A 165 -3.73 -6.63 11.45
CA ILE A 165 -3.12 -5.61 10.61
C ILE A 165 -3.93 -5.52 9.32
N ALA A 166 -4.69 -4.45 9.16
CA ALA A 166 -5.54 -4.24 7.99
C ALA A 166 -5.70 -2.75 7.66
N PRO A 167 -5.72 -2.37 6.36
CA PRO A 167 -5.92 -0.99 5.94
C PRO A 167 -7.29 -0.41 6.32
N LYS A 168 -8.31 -1.29 6.38
CA LYS A 168 -9.66 -0.95 6.83
C LYS A 168 -9.84 -1.38 8.28
N PRO A 169 -10.52 -0.58 9.12
CA PRO A 169 -10.88 -1.00 10.45
C PRO A 169 -11.73 -2.28 10.42
N PRO A 170 -11.45 -3.27 11.30
CA PRO A 170 -12.34 -4.42 11.47
C PRO A 170 -13.68 -3.97 12.07
N SER A 171 -14.77 -4.61 11.69
CA SER A 171 -16.12 -4.21 12.11
C SER A 171 -16.36 -4.29 13.62
N CYS A 172 -15.54 -5.04 14.34
CA CYS A 172 -15.55 -5.09 15.81
C CYS A 172 -14.91 -3.85 16.46
N PHE A 173 -14.06 -3.09 15.75
CA PHE A 173 -13.49 -1.85 16.25
C PHE A 173 -14.58 -0.77 16.41
N GLY A 174 -14.62 -0.14 17.58
CA GLY A 174 -15.67 0.83 17.96
C GLY A 174 -16.98 0.21 18.46
N ARG A 175 -17.15 -1.12 18.37
CA ARG A 175 -18.26 -1.88 18.96
C ARG A 175 -17.84 -2.69 20.18
N ASN A 176 -16.67 -3.33 20.11
CA ASN A 176 -16.12 -4.08 21.22
C ASN A 176 -15.07 -3.21 21.95
N GLU A 177 -15.33 -2.86 23.19
CA GLU A 177 -14.46 -2.02 24.04
C GLU A 177 -13.08 -2.64 24.29
N ARG A 178 -12.95 -3.97 24.08
CA ARG A 178 -11.68 -4.69 24.19
C ARG A 178 -10.82 -4.57 22.92
N VAL A 179 -11.34 -3.95 21.84
CA VAL A 179 -10.60 -3.78 20.59
C VAL A 179 -10.21 -2.32 20.43
N ARG A 180 -8.92 -2.06 20.35
CA ARG A 180 -8.37 -0.70 20.20
C ARG A 180 -7.26 -0.65 19.16
N ARG A 181 -6.86 0.53 18.74
CA ARG A 181 -5.60 0.69 17.99
C ARG A 181 -4.40 0.46 18.91
N LEU A 182 -3.36 -0.14 18.37
CA LEU A 182 -2.07 -0.25 19.06
C LEU A 182 -1.45 1.14 19.28
N PHE A 183 -1.53 1.99 18.28
CA PHE A 183 -1.12 3.40 18.35
C PHE A 183 -2.38 4.29 18.40
N PRO A 184 -2.87 4.66 19.60
CA PRO A 184 -4.06 5.52 19.71
C PRO A 184 -3.79 6.88 19.07
N ASP A 185 -2.63 7.48 19.33
CA ASP A 185 -2.16 8.73 18.76
C ASP A 185 -1.31 8.47 17.50
N PHE A 186 -1.90 7.70 16.56
CA PHE A 186 -1.19 7.25 15.36
C PHE A 186 -0.63 8.39 14.52
N ARG A 187 -1.26 9.58 14.53
CA ARG A 187 -0.75 10.75 13.82
C ARG A 187 0.62 11.17 14.35
N GLU A 188 0.78 11.28 15.66
CA GLU A 188 2.05 11.64 16.27
C GLU A 188 3.12 10.58 15.99
N ALA A 189 2.75 9.30 16.07
CA ALA A 189 3.65 8.19 15.73
C ALA A 189 4.10 8.24 14.25
N GLU A 190 3.20 8.55 13.33
CA GLU A 190 3.47 8.66 11.90
C GLU A 190 4.33 9.89 11.56
N GLU A 191 4.09 11.04 12.21
CA GLU A 191 4.90 12.24 12.08
C GLU A 191 6.33 12.01 12.61
N ALA A 192 6.48 11.36 13.78
CA ALA A 192 7.78 10.99 14.35
C ALA A 192 8.53 9.99 13.46
N TYR A 193 7.82 8.97 12.96
CA TYR A 193 8.37 8.01 11.99
C TYR A 193 8.91 8.71 10.75
N PHE A 194 8.14 9.62 10.14
CA PHE A 194 8.59 10.37 8.98
C PHE A 194 9.77 11.28 9.31
N ALA A 195 9.73 11.99 10.43
CA ALA A 195 10.83 12.87 10.87
C ALA A 195 12.15 12.10 10.99
N LYS A 196 12.10 10.86 11.52
CA LYS A 196 13.25 9.97 11.70
C LYS A 196 13.70 9.33 10.40
N THR A 197 12.78 8.73 9.64
CA THR A 197 13.12 7.83 8.52
C THR A 197 13.07 8.50 7.16
N ARG A 198 12.30 9.57 7.02
CA ARG A 198 11.95 10.21 5.75
C ARG A 198 11.25 9.27 4.76
N LEU A 199 10.67 8.17 5.26
CA LEU A 199 9.86 7.24 4.47
C LEU A 199 8.40 7.67 4.47
N PHE A 200 7.79 7.77 3.30
CA PHE A 200 6.35 7.92 3.13
C PHE A 200 5.83 6.78 2.25
N PRO A 201 5.23 5.76 2.84
CA PRO A 201 4.97 4.48 2.19
C PRO A 201 4.11 4.58 0.93
N PRO A 202 4.64 4.30 -0.29
CA PRO A 202 3.81 4.11 -1.47
C PRO A 202 3.07 2.78 -1.37
N MET A 203 1.76 2.81 -1.63
CA MET A 203 0.89 1.65 -1.60
C MET A 203 0.60 1.10 -2.97
N HIS A 204 0.31 2.01 -3.92
CA HIS A 204 -0.08 1.63 -5.28
C HIS A 204 0.71 2.43 -6.31
N THR A 205 0.85 1.83 -7.47
CA THR A 205 1.42 2.46 -8.66
C THR A 205 0.51 2.22 -9.87
N ILE A 206 0.79 2.88 -10.99
CA ILE A 206 0.12 2.61 -12.25
C ILE A 206 0.96 1.63 -13.06
N GLY A 207 0.33 0.58 -13.56
CA GLY A 207 0.95 -0.38 -14.46
C GLY A 207 0.34 -0.36 -15.86
N ILE A 208 1.16 -0.60 -16.84
CA ILE A 208 0.78 -0.73 -18.25
C ILE A 208 1.09 -2.17 -18.69
N ARG A 209 0.18 -2.80 -19.40
CA ARG A 209 0.42 -4.15 -19.93
C ARG A 209 1.68 -4.18 -20.78
N ARG A 210 2.62 -5.11 -20.51
CA ARG A 210 3.93 -5.18 -21.19
C ARG A 210 3.80 -5.28 -22.70
N THR A 211 2.87 -6.12 -23.20
CA THR A 211 2.62 -6.27 -24.64
C THR A 211 2.12 -4.99 -25.30
N LEU A 212 1.49 -4.09 -24.55
CA LEU A 212 1.08 -2.78 -25.05
C LEU A 212 2.28 -1.83 -25.14
N VAL A 213 3.18 -1.86 -24.16
CA VAL A 213 4.41 -1.06 -24.17
C VAL A 213 5.36 -1.51 -25.28
N GLU A 214 5.46 -2.81 -25.55
CA GLU A 214 6.25 -3.35 -26.68
C GLU A 214 5.75 -2.81 -28.02
N ARG A 215 4.44 -2.71 -28.21
CA ARG A 215 3.83 -2.15 -29.44
C ARG A 215 3.87 -0.62 -29.49
N HIS A 216 3.86 0.03 -28.33
CA HIS A 216 3.78 1.49 -28.19
C HIS A 216 4.79 2.00 -27.18
N PRO A 217 6.10 2.04 -27.51
CA PRO A 217 7.18 2.40 -26.56
C PRO A 217 7.06 3.80 -25.94
N TRP A 218 6.31 4.70 -26.59
CA TRP A 218 6.01 6.05 -26.11
C TRP A 218 4.98 6.09 -24.98
N LEU A 219 4.18 5.05 -24.82
CA LEU A 219 3.01 5.03 -23.92
C LEU A 219 3.36 5.26 -22.44
N PRO A 220 4.41 4.65 -21.86
CA PRO A 220 4.76 4.87 -20.46
C PRO A 220 5.03 6.35 -20.14
N VAL A 221 5.71 7.05 -21.03
CA VAL A 221 6.02 8.48 -20.88
C VAL A 221 4.74 9.32 -20.88
N ASN A 222 3.83 9.07 -21.82
CA ASN A 222 2.58 9.83 -21.93
C ASN A 222 1.64 9.54 -20.75
N VAL A 223 1.60 8.28 -20.28
CA VAL A 223 0.84 7.91 -19.09
C VAL A 223 1.42 8.62 -17.86
N PHE A 224 2.73 8.55 -17.66
CA PHE A 224 3.38 9.19 -16.52
C PHE A 224 3.12 10.72 -16.53
N ALA A 225 3.33 11.39 -17.66
CA ALA A 225 3.06 12.82 -17.83
C ALA A 225 1.61 13.20 -17.49
N ALA A 226 0.64 12.38 -17.91
CA ALA A 226 -0.77 12.62 -17.60
C ALA A 226 -1.04 12.49 -16.08
N PHE A 227 -0.44 11.49 -15.40
CA PHE A 227 -0.58 11.35 -13.96
C PHE A 227 0.12 12.48 -13.18
N VAL A 228 1.27 12.98 -13.65
CA VAL A 228 1.92 14.17 -13.07
C VAL A 228 1.00 15.39 -13.17
N LYS A 229 0.46 15.68 -14.36
CA LYS A 229 -0.49 16.79 -14.54
C LYS A 229 -1.75 16.65 -13.67
N ALA A 230 -2.28 15.43 -13.55
CA ALA A 230 -3.45 15.17 -12.71
C ALA A 230 -3.14 15.38 -11.21
N LYS A 231 -1.94 14.97 -10.76
CA LYS A 231 -1.45 15.24 -9.40
C LYS A 231 -1.35 16.75 -9.16
N GLU A 232 -0.71 17.48 -10.06
CA GLU A 232 -0.52 18.93 -9.93
C GLU A 232 -1.87 19.66 -9.84
N ALA A 233 -2.83 19.29 -10.68
CA ALA A 233 -4.18 19.83 -10.61
C ALA A 233 -4.85 19.56 -9.26
N ALA A 234 -4.75 18.33 -8.75
CA ALA A 234 -5.30 17.98 -7.44
C ALA A 234 -4.62 18.73 -6.29
N MET A 235 -3.29 18.89 -6.33
CA MET A 235 -2.53 19.63 -5.31
C MET A 235 -2.87 21.13 -5.34
N THR A 236 -3.09 21.67 -6.53
CA THR A 236 -3.56 23.06 -6.69
C THR A 236 -4.94 23.25 -6.07
N GLU A 237 -5.87 22.32 -6.32
CA GLU A 237 -7.21 22.37 -5.71
C GLU A 237 -7.19 22.29 -4.18
N LEU A 238 -6.28 21.51 -3.60
CA LEU A 238 -6.08 21.44 -2.14
C LEU A 238 -5.58 22.75 -1.52
N SER A 239 -4.94 23.61 -2.33
CA SER A 239 -4.40 24.90 -1.89
C SER A 239 -5.40 26.06 -2.02
N ILE A 240 -6.62 25.83 -2.55
CA ILE A 240 -7.65 26.85 -2.68
C ILE A 240 -8.29 27.09 -1.31
N THR A 241 -8.24 28.35 -0.86
CA THR A 241 -8.70 28.74 0.49
C THR A 241 -10.03 29.50 0.49
N ASP A 242 -10.40 30.14 -0.61
CA ASP A 242 -11.62 30.93 -0.76
C ASP A 242 -12.86 30.08 -1.02
N THR A 243 -12.69 28.91 -1.64
CA THR A 243 -13.78 27.97 -1.91
C THR A 243 -13.25 26.55 -1.74
N LEU A 244 -13.59 25.91 -0.63
CA LEU A 244 -13.09 24.56 -0.33
C LEU A 244 -13.58 23.56 -1.38
N ARG A 245 -12.64 22.79 -1.95
CA ARG A 245 -12.89 21.71 -2.92
C ARG A 245 -13.16 20.37 -2.26
N ILE A 246 -12.79 20.25 -0.98
CA ILE A 246 -13.00 19.05 -0.15
C ILE A 246 -13.83 19.44 1.05
N THR A 247 -14.86 18.67 1.37
CA THR A 247 -15.76 18.89 2.52
C THR A 247 -15.08 18.55 3.86
N HIS A 248 -13.94 19.18 4.13
CA HIS A 248 -13.20 19.07 5.38
C HIS A 248 -12.87 20.48 5.89
N PRO A 249 -13.41 20.91 7.04
CA PRO A 249 -13.34 22.32 7.49
C PRO A 249 -11.92 22.82 7.76
N TRP A 250 -10.99 21.95 8.07
CA TRP A 250 -9.59 22.29 8.38
C TRP A 250 -8.61 21.86 7.31
N ILE A 251 -9.05 21.56 6.09
CA ILE A 251 -8.18 21.00 5.04
C ILE A 251 -6.95 21.88 4.80
N ASN A 252 -7.10 23.21 4.79
CA ASN A 252 -5.99 24.12 4.54
C ASN A 252 -4.94 24.05 5.66
N ALA A 253 -5.35 24.03 6.93
CA ALA A 253 -4.43 23.87 8.06
C ALA A 253 -3.73 22.51 8.04
N GLU A 254 -4.43 21.45 7.61
CA GLU A 254 -3.84 20.13 7.45
C GLU A 254 -2.79 20.10 6.32
N VAL A 255 -3.09 20.74 5.18
CA VAL A 255 -2.14 20.85 4.06
C VAL A 255 -0.90 21.64 4.47
N GLU A 256 -1.05 22.77 5.16
CA GLU A 256 0.07 23.56 5.68
C GLU A 256 0.94 22.75 6.66
N ARG A 257 0.32 22.03 7.59
CA ARG A 257 1.04 21.17 8.54
C ARG A 257 1.85 20.08 7.83
N VAL A 258 1.25 19.42 6.83
CA VAL A 258 1.94 18.40 6.04
C VAL A 258 3.12 19.01 5.27
N LYS A 259 2.96 20.19 4.67
CA LYS A 259 4.04 20.90 3.97
C LYS A 259 5.20 21.26 4.88
N VAL A 260 4.92 21.72 6.09
CA VAL A 260 5.96 22.02 7.10
C VAL A 260 6.77 20.77 7.45
N LEU A 261 6.11 19.61 7.61
CA LEU A 261 6.76 18.38 7.99
C LEU A 261 7.50 17.72 6.82
N MET A 262 6.85 17.66 5.64
CA MET A 262 7.26 16.80 4.53
C MET A 262 7.80 17.57 3.31
N GLY A 263 7.63 18.88 3.25
CA GLY A 263 8.00 19.77 2.13
C GLY A 263 6.82 20.00 1.18
N GLU A 264 7.03 20.91 0.21
CA GLU A 264 5.98 21.33 -0.72
C GLU A 264 5.45 20.19 -1.60
N ASP A 265 6.35 19.38 -2.20
CA ASP A 265 5.97 18.18 -2.96
C ASP A 265 6.00 16.94 -2.05
N TYR A 266 5.11 16.89 -1.06
CA TYR A 266 5.01 15.73 -0.16
C TYR A 266 4.45 14.48 -0.83
N TRP A 267 3.73 14.60 -1.95
CA TRP A 267 3.19 13.47 -2.72
C TRP A 267 4.02 13.20 -3.98
N ARG A 268 5.30 12.87 -3.76
CA ARG A 268 6.31 12.77 -4.82
C ARG A 268 6.03 11.65 -5.82
N TYR A 269 6.09 11.96 -7.11
CA TYR A 269 6.18 11.00 -8.21
C TYR A 269 7.63 10.94 -8.73
N GLY A 270 7.91 9.99 -9.62
CA GLY A 270 9.23 9.79 -10.21
C GLY A 270 10.13 8.84 -9.40
N MET A 271 11.14 8.30 -10.08
CA MET A 271 12.02 7.28 -9.51
C MET A 271 12.97 7.84 -8.46
N ASP A 272 13.68 8.93 -8.76
CA ASP A 272 14.73 9.44 -7.86
C ASP A 272 14.17 9.91 -6.52
N ALA A 273 13.03 10.61 -6.55
CA ALA A 273 12.37 11.07 -5.34
C ALA A 273 11.82 9.93 -4.46
N ASN A 274 11.67 8.73 -5.02
CA ASN A 274 11.09 7.57 -4.34
C ASN A 274 12.05 6.38 -4.18
N ARG A 275 13.29 6.52 -4.60
CA ARG A 275 14.30 5.45 -4.51
C ARG A 275 14.45 4.90 -3.09
N ARG A 276 14.43 5.77 -2.08
CA ARG A 276 14.50 5.41 -0.67
C ARG A 276 13.30 4.55 -0.24
N ASP A 277 12.08 4.98 -0.57
CA ASP A 277 10.85 4.27 -0.24
C ASP A 277 10.80 2.90 -0.92
N LEU A 278 11.18 2.82 -2.20
CA LEU A 278 11.20 1.57 -2.96
C LEU A 278 12.27 0.60 -2.46
N SER A 279 13.45 1.10 -2.08
CA SER A 279 14.50 0.26 -1.48
C SER A 279 14.07 -0.29 -0.12
N ALA A 280 13.38 0.51 0.71
CA ALA A 280 12.84 0.05 1.97
C ALA A 280 11.77 -1.03 1.75
N LEU A 281 10.84 -0.83 0.80
CA LEU A 281 9.81 -1.82 0.47
C LEU A 281 10.43 -3.16 0.02
N GLN A 282 11.45 -3.14 -0.82
CA GLN A 282 12.13 -4.36 -1.26
C GLN A 282 12.84 -5.07 -0.09
N ARG A 283 13.52 -4.32 0.76
CA ARG A 283 14.16 -4.87 1.96
C ARG A 283 13.14 -5.53 2.89
N TYR A 284 11.98 -4.91 3.11
CA TYR A 284 10.88 -5.48 3.90
C TYR A 284 10.28 -6.73 3.25
N ALA A 285 10.02 -6.68 1.95
CA ALA A 285 9.51 -7.82 1.22
C ALA A 285 10.47 -9.02 1.28
N ARG A 286 11.79 -8.76 1.29
CA ARG A 286 12.81 -9.79 1.44
C ARG A 286 12.87 -10.35 2.86
N ALA A 287 12.77 -9.50 3.89
CA ALA A 287 12.70 -9.93 5.28
C ALA A 287 11.45 -10.78 5.56
N ASP A 288 10.35 -10.51 4.85
CA ASP A 288 9.10 -11.26 4.87
C ASP A 288 9.15 -12.58 4.05
N GLY A 289 10.25 -12.86 3.36
CA GLY A 289 10.36 -14.03 2.48
C GLY A 289 9.48 -13.97 1.24
N LEU A 290 8.97 -12.79 0.86
CA LEU A 290 8.16 -12.61 -0.34
C LEU A 290 8.99 -12.59 -1.62
N ILE A 291 10.24 -12.12 -1.55
CA ILE A 291 11.22 -12.10 -2.62
C ILE A 291 12.58 -12.57 -2.10
N ASP A 292 13.36 -13.23 -2.92
CA ASP A 292 14.69 -13.75 -2.53
C ASP A 292 15.80 -12.70 -2.70
N LYS A 293 15.65 -11.83 -3.68
CA LYS A 293 16.60 -10.76 -4.04
C LYS A 293 15.90 -9.50 -4.48
N ASP A 294 16.61 -8.40 -4.43
CA ASP A 294 16.10 -7.12 -4.93
C ASP A 294 15.83 -7.20 -6.44
N VAL A 295 14.69 -6.66 -6.85
CA VAL A 295 14.28 -6.55 -8.26
C VAL A 295 14.86 -5.27 -8.83
N PRO A 296 15.59 -5.30 -9.95
CA PRO A 296 16.05 -4.12 -10.64
C PRO A 296 14.90 -3.16 -10.96
N MET A 297 15.12 -1.85 -10.77
CA MET A 297 14.06 -0.86 -10.92
C MET A 297 13.50 -0.79 -12.35
N ASP A 298 14.32 -1.06 -13.36
CA ASP A 298 13.93 -1.15 -14.78
C ASP A 298 13.10 -2.40 -15.12
N GLN A 299 13.07 -3.38 -14.23
CA GLN A 299 12.15 -4.52 -14.34
C GLN A 299 10.78 -4.20 -13.68
N LEU A 300 10.77 -3.34 -12.66
CA LEU A 300 9.55 -2.89 -11.99
C LEU A 300 8.87 -1.75 -12.75
N PHE A 301 9.64 -0.80 -13.25
CA PHE A 301 9.14 0.42 -13.87
C PHE A 301 9.76 0.61 -15.26
N ALA A 302 9.01 1.21 -16.16
CA ALA A 302 9.49 1.53 -17.50
C ALA A 302 10.66 2.51 -17.44
N ALA A 303 11.84 2.09 -17.89
CA ALA A 303 13.08 2.87 -17.81
C ALA A 303 12.96 4.24 -18.53
N THR A 304 12.13 4.32 -19.56
CA THR A 304 11.84 5.57 -20.29
C THR A 304 11.18 6.65 -19.41
N THR A 305 10.75 6.32 -18.19
CA THR A 305 10.14 7.25 -17.23
C THR A 305 11.10 7.65 -16.10
N PHE A 306 12.38 7.27 -16.13
CA PHE A 306 13.35 7.53 -15.06
C PHE A 306 13.98 8.92 -15.16
N ASP A 307 14.23 9.37 -16.39
CA ASP A 307 14.78 10.71 -16.62
C ASP A 307 13.74 11.76 -16.25
N GLY A 308 14.12 12.68 -15.38
CA GLY A 308 13.21 13.72 -14.91
C GLY A 308 12.66 14.53 -16.09
N PHE A 309 11.35 14.50 -16.25
CA PHE A 309 10.68 15.40 -17.18
C PHE A 309 10.63 16.80 -16.54
N ASN A 310 11.48 17.70 -17.00
CA ASN A 310 11.26 19.13 -16.84
C ASN A 310 10.18 19.52 -17.87
N PHE A 311 8.92 19.58 -17.44
CA PHE A 311 7.83 20.15 -18.22
C PHE A 311 7.70 21.65 -17.95
#